data_839529a897ac46410477f293270539f3
#
_entry.id   839529a897ac46410477f293270539f3
#
_cell.length_a   1.000
_cell.length_b   1.000
_cell.length_c   1.000
_cell.angle_alpha   90.00
_cell.angle_beta   90.00
_cell.angle_gamma   90.00
#
_symmetry.space_group_name_H-M   'P 1'
#
loop_
_entity.id
_entity.type
_entity.pdbx_description
1 polymer ?
#
loop_
_entity_poly.entity_id
_entity_poly.type
_entity_poly.pdbx_seq_one_letter_code
_entity_poly.pdbx_strand_id
1 'polypeptide(L)'
;MVGAAIRNDIRADGIVHFDEAMDCLAEQMSSLGFPYTLYAHIETPRQPDGVFNPLPLTVRNFPNNWDRLWHRFCRMDPYYHACFDTSYVVDWQKVRAESELCAVQQEACLYLEDIGMNQGITVPIHHHGGGFSAVSAICSTSEADWPLLLRQASELVFVAAHRFQDNYYRLYSAEHGMGPCSLLTARESEVIKW
;
A
#
# COMPACT_ATOMS: atom_id res chain seq x y z
N MET A 1 -18.78 18.29 -13.66
CA MET A 1 -17.49 18.64 -14.26
C MET A 1 -16.50 18.86 -13.12
N VAL A 2 -15.77 17.83 -12.72
CA VAL A 2 -14.63 17.97 -11.79
C VAL A 2 -13.45 17.36 -12.51
N GLY A 3 -12.86 18.18 -13.39
CA GLY A 3 -11.53 17.95 -13.92
C GLY A 3 -10.55 18.47 -12.88
N ALA A 4 -10.32 17.73 -11.81
CA ALA A 4 -9.16 17.95 -10.97
C ALA A 4 -7.96 17.57 -11.84
N ALA A 5 -7.29 18.57 -12.41
CA ALA A 5 -5.99 18.39 -13.02
C ALA A 5 -5.12 17.72 -11.97
N ILE A 6 -4.73 16.46 -12.23
CA ILE A 6 -3.66 15.80 -11.49
C ILE A 6 -2.49 16.77 -11.61
N ARG A 7 -2.17 17.47 -10.51
CA ARG A 7 -0.97 18.29 -10.50
C ARG A 7 0.18 17.33 -10.73
N ASN A 8 0.75 17.44 -11.92
CA ASN A 8 1.93 16.70 -12.36
C ASN A 8 3.21 17.07 -11.56
N ASP A 9 3.05 17.66 -10.40
CA ASP A 9 4.10 18.24 -9.60
C ASP A 9 4.47 17.40 -8.36
N ILE A 10 4.59 16.07 -8.54
CA ILE A 10 5.67 15.41 -7.79
C ILE A 10 6.89 15.59 -8.73
N ARG A 11 7.45 16.77 -8.74
CA ARG A 11 8.75 17.00 -9.34
C ARG A 11 9.73 16.15 -8.53
N ALA A 12 10.28 15.14 -9.17
CA ALA A 12 11.35 14.30 -8.61
C ALA A 12 12.57 15.14 -8.12
N ASP A 13 12.62 16.41 -8.49
CA ASP A 13 13.76 17.31 -8.31
C ASP A 13 13.74 18.11 -7.01
N GLY A 14 12.73 17.92 -6.12
CA GLY A 14 12.59 18.69 -4.87
C GLY A 14 12.28 17.91 -3.62
N ILE A 15 11.89 16.63 -3.68
CA ILE A 15 11.61 15.81 -2.50
C ILE A 15 12.91 15.14 -2.05
N VAL A 16 13.40 15.55 -0.89
CA VAL A 16 14.69 15.09 -0.34
C VAL A 16 14.50 14.00 0.72
N HIS A 17 13.30 13.91 1.34
CA HIS A 17 13.04 13.02 2.48
C HIS A 17 11.80 12.17 2.29
N PHE A 18 11.86 10.94 2.81
CA PHE A 18 10.75 9.98 2.76
C PHE A 18 9.47 10.53 3.41
N ASP A 19 9.57 11.23 4.54
CA ASP A 19 8.41 11.80 5.24
C ASP A 19 7.68 12.85 4.40
N GLU A 20 8.40 13.70 3.68
CA GLU A 20 7.81 14.69 2.75
C GLU A 20 7.08 13.98 1.59
N ALA A 21 7.64 12.90 1.07
CA ALA A 21 6.99 12.10 0.04
C ALA A 21 5.70 11.45 0.55
N MET A 22 5.71 10.95 1.79
CA MET A 22 4.52 10.39 2.44
C MET A 22 3.44 11.45 2.70
N ASP A 23 3.83 12.66 3.09
CA ASP A 23 2.89 13.77 3.29
C ASP A 23 2.24 14.18 1.96
N CYS A 24 3.01 14.30 0.88
CA CYS A 24 2.47 14.54 -0.46
C CYS A 24 1.53 13.43 -0.94
N LEU A 25 1.87 12.16 -0.67
CA LEU A 25 0.99 11.02 -1.00
C LEU A 25 -0.33 11.14 -0.23
N ALA A 26 -0.28 11.43 1.08
CA ALA A 26 -1.46 11.57 1.91
C ALA A 26 -2.37 12.73 1.47
N GLU A 27 -1.79 13.87 1.06
CA GLU A 27 -2.55 14.99 0.47
C GLU A 27 -3.25 14.58 -0.82
N GLN A 28 -2.57 13.83 -1.70
CA GLN A 28 -3.19 13.30 -2.91
C GLN A 28 -4.34 12.36 -2.59
N MET A 29 -4.14 11.38 -1.68
CA MET A 29 -5.20 10.44 -1.27
C MET A 29 -6.39 11.19 -0.67
N SER A 30 -6.15 12.18 0.19
CA SER A 30 -7.20 13.02 0.77
C SER A 30 -8.00 13.77 -0.29
N SER A 31 -7.34 14.28 -1.35
CA SER A 31 -8.03 14.97 -2.47
C SER A 31 -8.92 14.04 -3.30
N LEU A 32 -8.66 12.73 -3.25
CA LEU A 32 -9.46 11.68 -3.90
C LEU A 32 -10.57 11.11 -3.00
N GLY A 33 -10.70 11.60 -1.76
CA GLY A 33 -11.71 11.13 -0.81
C GLY A 33 -11.22 10.12 0.23
N PHE A 34 -9.91 9.88 0.32
CA PHE A 34 -9.29 8.94 1.26
C PHE A 34 -8.44 9.69 2.29
N PRO A 35 -9.00 10.04 3.45
CA PRO A 35 -8.27 10.80 4.47
C PRO A 35 -7.12 10.03 5.10
N TYR A 36 -7.17 8.70 5.12
CA TYR A 36 -6.15 7.87 5.76
C TYR A 36 -5.27 7.21 4.71
N THR A 37 -3.94 7.29 4.89
CA THR A 37 -2.97 6.73 3.96
C THR A 37 -1.98 5.84 4.70
N LEU A 38 -1.70 4.68 4.14
CA LEU A 38 -0.73 3.73 4.64
C LEU A 38 0.25 3.36 3.53
N TYR A 39 1.53 3.29 3.88
CA TYR A 39 2.57 2.66 3.09
C TYR A 39 3.24 1.55 3.90
N ALA A 40 3.56 0.48 3.24
CA ALA A 40 4.36 -0.61 3.78
C ALA A 40 5.42 -1.08 2.79
N HIS A 41 6.58 -1.49 3.31
CA HIS A 41 7.62 -2.15 2.53
C HIS A 41 8.27 -3.27 3.35
N ILE A 42 8.48 -4.41 2.73
CA ILE A 42 9.15 -5.57 3.35
C ILE A 42 9.92 -6.36 2.31
N GLU A 43 11.17 -6.70 2.61
CA GLU A 43 12.04 -7.51 1.74
C GLU A 43 11.58 -8.98 1.66
N THR A 44 11.07 -9.51 2.75
CA THR A 44 10.66 -10.92 2.83
C THR A 44 9.24 -11.02 3.39
N PRO A 45 8.21 -10.95 2.53
CA PRO A 45 6.81 -10.94 2.98
C PRO A 45 6.35 -12.29 3.56
N ARG A 46 6.97 -13.40 3.15
CA ARG A 46 6.63 -14.75 3.62
C ARG A 46 7.85 -15.49 4.14
N GLN A 47 7.65 -16.25 5.20
CA GLN A 47 8.62 -17.20 5.73
C GLN A 47 8.68 -18.46 4.84
N PRO A 48 9.73 -19.31 4.96
CA PRO A 48 9.83 -20.54 4.18
C PRO A 48 8.67 -21.53 4.40
N ASP A 49 7.99 -21.46 5.56
CA ASP A 49 6.81 -22.25 5.90
C ASP A 49 5.49 -21.66 5.37
N GLY A 50 5.57 -20.54 4.63
CA GLY A 50 4.44 -19.84 4.02
C GLY A 50 3.73 -18.82 4.93
N VAL A 51 4.14 -18.72 6.20
CA VAL A 51 3.56 -17.74 7.14
C VAL A 51 3.95 -16.33 6.76
N PHE A 52 2.98 -15.40 6.77
CA PHE A 52 3.23 -13.99 6.49
C PHE A 52 3.99 -13.31 7.64
N ASN A 53 4.99 -12.53 7.26
CA ASN A 53 5.64 -11.61 8.18
C ASN A 53 4.77 -10.36 8.38
N PRO A 54 4.76 -9.76 9.60
CA PRO A 54 4.07 -8.50 9.81
C PRO A 54 4.67 -7.40 8.93
N LEU A 55 3.83 -6.59 8.30
CA LEU A 55 4.27 -5.45 7.52
C LEU A 55 4.73 -4.31 8.44
N PRO A 56 5.90 -3.71 8.21
CA PRO A 56 6.26 -2.41 8.77
C PRO A 56 5.36 -1.35 8.14
N LEU A 57 4.55 -0.66 8.94
CA LEU A 57 3.57 0.30 8.46
C LEU A 57 4.02 1.73 8.73
N THR A 58 3.99 2.56 7.70
CA THR A 58 4.07 4.02 7.82
C THR A 58 2.70 4.60 7.46
N VAL A 59 2.12 5.37 8.37
CA VAL A 59 0.75 5.86 8.23
C VAL A 59 0.67 7.38 8.28
N ARG A 60 -0.38 7.95 7.68
CA ARG A 60 -0.74 9.37 7.78
C ARG A 60 -2.22 9.51 8.10
N ASN A 61 -2.49 10.46 8.99
CA ASN A 61 -3.83 10.86 9.41
C ASN A 61 -4.66 9.77 10.12
N PHE A 62 -4.06 8.66 10.52
CA PHE A 62 -4.75 7.58 11.20
C PHE A 62 -5.31 8.04 12.55
N PRO A 63 -6.44 7.45 13.02
CA PRO A 63 -6.99 7.76 14.33
C PRO A 63 -5.96 7.51 15.46
N ASN A 64 -6.03 8.29 16.53
CA ASN A 64 -5.17 8.05 17.69
C ASN A 64 -5.37 6.62 18.24
N ASN A 65 -4.28 5.96 18.59
CA ASN A 65 -4.28 4.60 19.13
C ASN A 65 -4.82 3.52 18.16
N TRP A 66 -4.80 3.75 16.83
CA TRP A 66 -5.20 2.78 15.83
C TRP A 66 -4.43 1.46 15.96
N ASP A 67 -3.16 1.53 16.39
CA ASP A 67 -2.25 0.39 16.54
C ASP A 67 -2.51 -0.46 17.80
N ARG A 68 -3.33 0.05 18.75
CA ARG A 68 -3.55 -0.58 20.06
C ARG A 68 -3.90 -2.06 19.99
N LEU A 69 -4.73 -2.45 19.03
CA LEU A 69 -5.11 -3.84 18.81
C LEU A 69 -4.54 -4.43 17.51
N TRP A 70 -4.00 -3.58 16.62
CA TRP A 70 -3.55 -4.01 15.31
C TRP A 70 -2.45 -5.06 15.35
N HIS A 71 -1.58 -5.05 16.35
CA HIS A 71 -0.54 -6.07 16.54
C HIS A 71 -1.09 -7.52 16.65
N ARG A 72 -2.37 -7.68 17.02
CA ARG A 72 -3.04 -8.99 17.08
C ARG A 72 -3.42 -9.49 15.68
N PHE A 73 -3.65 -8.58 14.75
CA PHE A 73 -4.21 -8.86 13.44
C PHE A 73 -3.19 -8.79 12.29
N CYS A 74 -2.05 -8.13 12.50
CA CYS A 74 -1.10 -7.76 11.43
C CYS A 74 -0.60 -8.92 10.56
N ARG A 75 -0.57 -10.17 11.10
CA ARG A 75 -0.20 -11.36 10.32
C ARG A 75 -1.38 -11.98 9.60
N MET A 76 -2.59 -11.66 10.00
CA MET A 76 -3.84 -12.24 9.51
C MET A 76 -4.68 -11.19 8.77
N ASP A 77 -4.11 -10.03 8.45
CA ASP A 77 -4.76 -8.96 7.71
C ASP A 77 -5.27 -9.51 6.36
N PRO A 78 -6.60 -9.58 6.13
CA PRO A 78 -7.15 -10.17 4.92
C PRO A 78 -6.79 -9.36 3.67
N TYR A 79 -6.63 -8.04 3.81
CA TYR A 79 -6.27 -7.17 2.70
C TYR A 79 -4.82 -7.36 2.26
N TYR A 80 -3.91 -7.58 3.24
CA TYR A 80 -2.53 -7.94 2.95
C TYR A 80 -2.45 -9.29 2.25
N HIS A 81 -3.20 -10.29 2.70
CA HIS A 81 -3.22 -11.61 2.06
C HIS A 81 -3.74 -11.52 0.62
N ALA A 82 -4.83 -10.77 0.39
CA ALA A 82 -5.41 -10.57 -0.93
C ALA A 82 -4.47 -9.87 -1.93
N CYS A 83 -3.47 -9.12 -1.45
CA CYS A 83 -2.46 -8.49 -2.31
C CYS A 83 -1.62 -9.48 -3.12
N PHE A 84 -1.55 -10.75 -2.71
CA PHE A 84 -0.77 -11.78 -3.41
C PHE A 84 -1.56 -12.49 -4.52
N ASP A 85 -2.84 -12.20 -4.65
CA ASP A 85 -3.72 -12.75 -5.66
C ASP A 85 -3.91 -11.80 -6.86
N THR A 86 -3.36 -10.59 -6.78
CA THR A 86 -3.49 -9.56 -7.82
C THR A 86 -2.27 -8.66 -7.91
N SER A 87 -2.09 -8.04 -9.09
CA SER A 87 -1.13 -6.95 -9.32
C SER A 87 -1.84 -5.62 -9.59
N TYR A 88 -3.14 -5.57 -9.44
CA TYR A 88 -3.97 -4.36 -9.58
C TYR A 88 -4.40 -3.86 -8.20
N VAL A 89 -5.59 -3.31 -8.07
CA VAL A 89 -6.10 -2.83 -6.79
C VAL A 89 -6.83 -3.93 -6.03
N VAL A 90 -6.65 -3.96 -4.73
CA VAL A 90 -7.44 -4.75 -3.79
C VAL A 90 -8.55 -3.87 -3.24
N ASP A 91 -9.79 -4.20 -3.57
CA ASP A 91 -11.00 -3.57 -3.02
C ASP A 91 -11.37 -4.24 -1.69
N TRP A 92 -11.36 -3.49 -0.60
CA TRP A 92 -11.64 -4.01 0.74
C TRP A 92 -13.06 -4.56 0.88
N GLN A 93 -14.05 -3.90 0.24
CA GLN A 93 -15.43 -4.39 0.26
C GLN A 93 -15.53 -5.76 -0.42
N LYS A 94 -14.87 -5.92 -1.57
CA LYS A 94 -14.83 -7.18 -2.31
C LYS A 94 -14.18 -8.29 -1.50
N VAL A 95 -13.05 -8.02 -0.85
CA VAL A 95 -12.36 -9.00 0.01
C VAL A 95 -13.29 -9.49 1.12
N ARG A 96 -14.02 -8.57 1.78
CA ARG A 96 -14.97 -8.96 2.84
C ARG A 96 -16.15 -9.78 2.33
N ALA A 97 -16.63 -9.48 1.12
CA ALA A 97 -17.80 -10.12 0.55
C ALA A 97 -17.52 -11.50 -0.09
N GLU A 98 -16.33 -11.65 -0.71
CA GLU A 98 -16.03 -12.82 -1.56
C GLU A 98 -15.07 -13.80 -0.91
N SER A 99 -14.33 -13.41 0.15
CA SER A 99 -13.36 -14.27 0.82
C SER A 99 -13.97 -15.03 1.99
N GLU A 100 -13.58 -16.30 2.14
CA GLU A 100 -13.88 -17.07 3.37
C GLU A 100 -12.94 -16.62 4.50
N LEU A 101 -13.32 -15.54 5.19
CA LEU A 101 -12.53 -14.96 6.27
C LEU A 101 -12.63 -15.83 7.53
N CYS A 102 -11.48 -16.17 8.13
CA CYS A 102 -11.45 -16.79 9.43
C CYS A 102 -11.86 -15.80 10.55
N ALA A 103 -12.14 -16.32 11.75
CA ALA A 103 -12.62 -15.49 12.87
C ALA A 103 -11.70 -14.30 13.19
N VAL A 104 -10.38 -14.50 13.17
CA VAL A 104 -9.40 -13.42 13.43
C VAL A 104 -9.44 -12.34 12.34
N GLN A 105 -9.62 -12.74 11.09
CA GLN A 105 -9.76 -11.78 9.96
C GLN A 105 -11.07 -11.00 10.04
N GLN A 106 -12.16 -11.65 10.44
CA GLN A 106 -13.43 -10.98 10.70
C GLN A 106 -13.31 -9.97 11.84
N GLU A 107 -12.66 -10.33 12.95
CA GLU A 107 -12.36 -9.40 14.05
C GLU A 107 -11.50 -8.21 13.57
N ALA A 108 -10.52 -8.42 12.69
CA ALA A 108 -9.71 -7.36 12.12
C ALA A 108 -10.56 -6.38 11.30
N CYS A 109 -11.47 -6.88 10.47
CA CYS A 109 -12.39 -6.04 9.68
C CYS A 109 -13.31 -5.21 10.59
N LEU A 110 -13.91 -5.83 11.61
CA LEU A 110 -14.75 -5.14 12.59
C LEU A 110 -13.98 -4.07 13.36
N TYR A 111 -12.73 -4.36 13.73
CA TYR A 111 -11.89 -3.38 14.41
C TYR A 111 -11.64 -2.14 13.53
N LEU A 112 -11.33 -2.33 12.24
CA LEU A 112 -11.14 -1.21 11.31
C LEU A 112 -12.43 -0.41 11.12
N GLU A 113 -13.58 -1.08 11.06
CA GLU A 113 -14.89 -0.42 10.98
C GLU A 113 -15.18 0.43 12.23
N ASP A 114 -14.94 -0.11 13.42
CA ASP A 114 -15.12 0.59 14.70
C ASP A 114 -14.31 1.88 14.82
N ILE A 115 -13.12 1.92 14.20
CA ILE A 115 -12.27 3.12 14.20
C ILE A 115 -12.49 4.03 12.97
N GLY A 116 -13.54 3.77 12.18
CA GLY A 116 -13.91 4.61 11.03
C GLY A 116 -13.07 4.39 9.78
N MET A 117 -12.50 3.20 9.61
CA MET A 117 -11.67 2.78 8.47
C MET A 117 -12.30 1.60 7.75
N ASN A 118 -13.59 1.75 7.39
CA ASN A 118 -14.39 0.64 6.90
C ASN A 118 -14.25 0.35 5.40
N GLN A 119 -13.72 1.29 4.60
CA GLN A 119 -13.51 1.09 3.16
C GLN A 119 -12.09 1.50 2.77
N GLY A 120 -11.55 0.81 1.78
CA GLY A 120 -10.20 1.11 1.31
C GLY A 120 -9.84 0.44 -0.02
N ILE A 121 -8.84 1.00 -0.63
CA ILE A 121 -8.14 0.45 -1.79
C ILE A 121 -6.69 0.20 -1.37
N THR A 122 -6.20 -1.01 -1.58
CA THR A 122 -4.77 -1.32 -1.42
C THR A 122 -4.18 -1.63 -2.80
N VAL A 123 -3.06 -0.99 -3.12
CA VAL A 123 -2.27 -1.23 -4.33
C VAL A 123 -1.06 -2.07 -3.96
N PRO A 124 -1.01 -3.36 -4.35
CA PRO A 124 0.17 -4.19 -4.16
C PRO A 124 1.26 -3.85 -5.16
N ILE A 125 2.51 -3.87 -4.71
CA ILE A 125 3.68 -3.66 -5.54
C ILE A 125 4.68 -4.78 -5.25
N HIS A 126 4.78 -5.72 -6.18
CA HIS A 126 5.69 -6.86 -6.08
C HIS A 126 7.05 -6.50 -6.67
N HIS A 127 8.11 -6.78 -5.93
CA HIS A 127 9.47 -6.43 -6.33
C HIS A 127 10.23 -7.63 -6.87
N HIS A 128 11.19 -7.34 -7.74
CA HIS A 128 12.19 -8.32 -8.13
C HIS A 128 12.94 -8.82 -6.89
N GLY A 129 13.14 -10.13 -6.78
CA GLY A 129 13.76 -10.72 -5.59
C GLY A 129 12.79 -11.09 -4.46
N GLY A 130 11.47 -10.88 -4.66
CA GLY A 130 10.44 -11.35 -3.74
C GLY A 130 10.01 -10.35 -2.67
N GLY A 131 10.59 -9.15 -2.66
CA GLY A 131 10.14 -8.07 -1.78
C GLY A 131 8.72 -7.59 -2.14
N PHE A 132 8.09 -6.88 -1.22
CA PHE A 132 6.71 -6.42 -1.35
C PHE A 132 6.54 -5.02 -0.76
N SER A 133 5.80 -4.18 -1.46
CA SER A 133 5.27 -2.93 -0.93
C SER A 133 3.76 -2.84 -1.13
N ALA A 134 3.11 -2.02 -0.33
CA ALA A 134 1.72 -1.68 -0.51
C ALA A 134 1.44 -0.23 -0.17
N VAL A 135 0.54 0.38 -0.92
CA VAL A 135 -0.07 1.67 -0.57
C VAL A 135 -1.55 1.43 -0.36
N SER A 136 -2.09 1.85 0.79
CA SER A 136 -3.52 1.81 1.06
C SER A 136 -4.08 3.22 1.19
N ALA A 137 -5.14 3.49 0.45
CA ALA A 137 -5.98 4.68 0.54
C ALA A 137 -7.29 4.27 1.23
N ILE A 138 -7.58 4.86 2.41
CA ILE A 138 -8.60 4.36 3.32
C ILE A 138 -9.54 5.50 3.72
N CYS A 139 -10.83 5.19 3.86
CA CYS A 139 -11.85 6.15 4.24
C CYS A 139 -12.97 5.52 5.09
N SER A 140 -13.86 6.39 5.58
CA SER A 140 -15.15 6.01 6.13
C SER A 140 -16.23 6.44 5.14
N THR A 141 -16.92 5.47 4.55
CA THR A 141 -18.05 5.74 3.64
C THR A 141 -19.06 4.60 3.69
N SER A 142 -20.29 4.87 3.24
CA SER A 142 -21.33 3.84 3.20
C SER A 142 -21.03 2.79 2.13
N GLU A 143 -21.54 1.58 2.31
CA GLU A 143 -21.44 0.53 1.28
C GLU A 143 -22.12 0.92 -0.03
N ALA A 144 -23.16 1.77 0.03
CA ALA A 144 -23.89 2.23 -1.13
C ALA A 144 -23.09 3.26 -1.96
N ASP A 145 -22.29 4.10 -1.31
CA ASP A 145 -21.50 5.15 -1.96
C ASP A 145 -20.13 4.62 -2.45
N TRP A 146 -19.66 3.54 -1.85
CA TRP A 146 -18.35 2.96 -2.15
C TRP A 146 -18.12 2.64 -3.64
N PRO A 147 -19.04 1.98 -4.37
CA PRO A 147 -18.81 1.65 -5.79
C PRO A 147 -18.60 2.87 -6.68
N LEU A 148 -19.20 4.01 -6.33
CA LEU A 148 -18.99 5.26 -7.06
C LEU A 148 -17.59 5.81 -6.80
N LEU A 149 -17.16 5.88 -5.54
CA LEU A 149 -15.84 6.34 -5.14
C LEU A 149 -14.75 5.44 -5.73
N LEU A 150 -14.90 4.12 -5.60
CA LEU A 150 -13.96 3.14 -6.16
C LEU A 150 -13.74 3.35 -7.67
N ARG A 151 -14.81 3.47 -8.45
CA ARG A 151 -14.74 3.68 -9.89
C ARG A 151 -14.07 4.99 -10.28
N GLN A 152 -14.24 6.04 -9.48
CA GLN A 152 -13.67 7.36 -9.74
C GLN A 152 -12.19 7.47 -9.37
N ALA A 153 -11.75 6.70 -8.37
CA ALA A 153 -10.45 6.92 -7.75
C ALA A 153 -9.45 5.77 -7.94
N SER A 154 -9.89 4.54 -8.23
CA SER A 154 -9.00 3.37 -8.25
C SER A 154 -7.78 3.51 -9.16
N GLU A 155 -7.97 4.01 -10.39
CA GLU A 155 -6.87 4.22 -11.34
C GLU A 155 -5.90 5.32 -10.86
N LEU A 156 -6.44 6.38 -10.25
CA LEU A 156 -5.64 7.49 -9.73
C LEU A 156 -4.81 7.06 -8.52
N VAL A 157 -5.41 6.28 -7.62
CA VAL A 157 -4.72 5.68 -6.47
C VAL A 157 -3.63 4.74 -6.94
N PHE A 158 -3.91 3.89 -7.94
CA PHE A 158 -2.93 2.97 -8.53
C PHE A 158 -1.72 3.72 -9.09
N VAL A 159 -1.95 4.75 -9.91
CA VAL A 159 -0.87 5.55 -10.50
C VAL A 159 -0.08 6.29 -9.43
N ALA A 160 -0.74 6.87 -8.43
CA ALA A 160 -0.08 7.60 -7.35
C ALA A 160 0.81 6.66 -6.50
N ALA A 161 0.33 5.44 -6.20
CA ALA A 161 1.08 4.43 -5.46
C ALA A 161 2.38 4.03 -6.19
N HIS A 162 2.30 3.76 -7.49
CA HIS A 162 3.49 3.40 -8.27
C HIS A 162 4.48 4.56 -8.41
N ARG A 163 4.00 5.80 -8.60
CA ARG A 163 4.87 6.99 -8.61
C ARG A 163 5.57 7.20 -7.27
N PHE A 164 4.84 7.01 -6.17
CA PHE A 164 5.42 7.07 -4.83
C PHE A 164 6.52 6.02 -4.67
N GLN A 165 6.27 4.78 -5.09
CA GLN A 165 7.24 3.70 -5.01
C GLN A 165 8.50 3.96 -5.84
N ASP A 166 8.36 4.51 -7.04
CA ASP A 166 9.52 4.91 -7.88
C ASP A 166 10.36 5.99 -7.19
N ASN A 167 9.72 6.96 -6.54
CA ASN A 167 10.42 7.98 -5.76
C ASN A 167 11.11 7.38 -4.53
N TYR A 168 10.45 6.48 -3.80
CA TYR A 168 11.04 5.76 -2.67
C TYR A 168 12.35 5.05 -3.08
N TYR A 169 12.34 4.32 -4.19
CA TYR A 169 13.55 3.65 -4.67
C TYR A 169 14.68 4.61 -5.02
N ARG A 170 14.37 5.75 -5.62
CA ARG A 170 15.38 6.77 -5.93
C ARG A 170 16.01 7.35 -4.67
N LEU A 171 15.21 7.67 -3.66
CA LEU A 171 15.67 8.18 -2.37
C LEU A 171 16.51 7.11 -1.64
N TYR A 172 16.01 5.89 -1.54
CA TYR A 172 16.68 4.79 -0.90
C TYR A 172 18.03 4.45 -1.56
N SER A 173 18.06 4.41 -2.91
CA SER A 173 19.29 4.14 -3.67
C SER A 173 20.31 5.26 -3.50
N ALA A 174 19.87 6.51 -3.40
CA ALA A 174 20.75 7.65 -3.18
C ALA A 174 21.40 7.62 -1.77
N GLU A 175 20.63 7.24 -0.75
CA GLU A 175 21.11 7.15 0.64
C GLU A 175 22.05 5.97 0.87
N HIS A 176 21.80 4.83 0.19
CA HIS A 176 22.56 3.59 0.40
C HIS A 176 23.63 3.31 -0.68
N GLY A 177 23.81 4.21 -1.65
CA GLY A 177 24.80 4.07 -2.71
C GLY A 177 24.55 2.89 -3.66
N MET A 178 23.31 2.37 -3.68
CA MET A 178 22.91 1.23 -4.51
C MET A 178 22.43 1.72 -5.87
N GLY A 179 23.26 1.57 -6.90
CA GLY A 179 22.84 1.77 -8.29
C GLY A 179 21.81 0.71 -8.72
N PRO A 180 21.01 0.99 -9.78
CA PRO A 180 19.92 0.11 -10.24
C PRO A 180 20.36 -1.30 -10.68
N CYS A 181 21.66 -1.60 -10.77
CA CYS A 181 22.22 -2.90 -11.15
C CYS A 181 22.84 -3.70 -9.98
N SER A 182 22.80 -3.23 -8.75
CA SER A 182 23.45 -3.91 -7.62
C SER A 182 22.64 -5.05 -7.00
N LEU A 183 21.42 -5.32 -7.50
CA LEU A 183 20.52 -6.34 -6.97
C LEU A 183 20.79 -7.75 -7.50
N LEU A 184 21.66 -7.91 -8.48
CA LEU A 184 22.06 -9.23 -8.99
C LEU A 184 23.38 -9.64 -8.39
N THR A 185 23.42 -10.81 -7.78
CA THR A 185 24.69 -11.45 -7.43
C THR A 185 25.50 -11.71 -8.68
N ALA A 186 26.83 -11.85 -8.57
CA ALA A 186 27.70 -12.14 -9.71
C ALA A 186 27.23 -13.39 -10.49
N ARG A 187 26.63 -14.36 -9.79
CA ARG A 187 26.12 -15.61 -10.37
C ARG A 187 24.80 -15.41 -11.11
N GLU A 188 23.92 -14.57 -10.63
CA GLU A 188 22.67 -14.20 -11.32
C GLU A 188 22.96 -13.35 -12.56
N SER A 189 23.95 -12.47 -12.49
CA SER A 189 24.42 -11.69 -13.64
C SER A 189 25.05 -12.54 -14.74
N GLU A 190 25.65 -13.67 -14.40
CA GLU A 190 26.17 -14.64 -15.38
C GLU A 190 25.06 -15.39 -16.12
N VAL A 191 23.97 -15.75 -15.41
CA VAL A 191 22.84 -16.49 -16.00
C VAL A 191 22.06 -15.66 -17.04
N ILE A 192 22.00 -14.34 -16.85
CA ILE A 192 21.29 -13.43 -17.78
C ILE A 192 22.10 -13.13 -19.05
N LYS A 193 23.37 -13.46 -19.08
CA LYS A 193 24.23 -13.25 -20.27
C LYS A 193 24.17 -14.38 -21.31
N TRP A 194 23.38 -15.43 -21.06
CA TRP A 194 23.11 -16.56 -21.95
C TRP A 194 21.66 -16.54 -22.44
#